data_fc99697e1a2bf6cab803bed1bb79a034
#
_entry.id   fc99697e1a2bf6cab803bed1bb79a034
#
_cell.length_a   1.000
_cell.length_b   1.000
_cell.length_c   1.000
_cell.angle_alpha   90.00
_cell.angle_beta   90.00
_cell.angle_gamma   90.00
#
_symmetry.space_group_name_H-M   'P 1'
#
loop_
_entity.id
_entity.type
_entity.pdbx_description
1 polymer ?
#
loop_
_entity_poly.entity_id
_entity_poly.type
_entity_poly.pdbx_seq_one_letter_code
_entity_poly.pdbx_strand_id
1 'polypeptide(L)'
;GLILEPGRFIVADAGVLVTKILRWKSNGRKHFIIVDSAMNDFIRPAIYDAYHKIIPLKKTKIQKSKSAKKWDIVGPICESSDTFARNRIFRDPKENDILAICSVGAYGFVMSSNYNSRQHIPEILISGKKYALIRKRQKIEHLIKTDILPRWL
;
A
#
# COMPACT_ATOMS: atom_id res chain seq x y z
N GLY A 1 -38.12 -0.02 12.53
CA GLY A 1 -37.14 0.87 11.90
C GLY A 1 -35.86 0.15 11.65
N LEU A 2 -35.01 0.65 10.72
CA LEU A 2 -33.66 0.16 10.44
C LEU A 2 -32.65 1.09 11.11
N ILE A 3 -31.78 0.54 11.94
CA ILE A 3 -30.66 1.28 12.57
C ILE A 3 -29.37 0.76 11.95
N LEU A 4 -28.50 1.65 11.48
CA LEU A 4 -27.23 1.34 10.86
C LEU A 4 -26.09 2.05 11.61
N GLU A 5 -24.97 1.37 11.78
CA GLU A 5 -23.74 1.92 12.35
C GLU A 5 -22.62 1.84 11.28
N PRO A 6 -22.64 2.72 10.26
CA PRO A 6 -21.70 2.67 9.17
C PRO A 6 -20.28 3.05 9.66
N GLY A 7 -19.33 2.18 9.39
CA GLY A 7 -17.91 2.40 9.70
C GLY A 7 -17.10 2.68 8.43
N ARG A 8 -16.48 1.64 7.88
CA ARG A 8 -15.60 1.72 6.70
C ARG A 8 -16.24 2.40 5.50
N PHE A 9 -17.54 2.22 5.31
CA PHE A 9 -18.32 2.78 4.21
C PHE A 9 -18.22 4.30 4.10
N ILE A 10 -18.05 5.02 5.23
CA ILE A 10 -18.08 6.49 5.25
C ILE A 10 -16.91 7.09 4.47
N VAL A 11 -15.68 6.57 4.65
CA VAL A 11 -14.45 7.21 4.12
C VAL A 11 -13.51 6.26 3.38
N ALA A 12 -13.82 4.97 3.28
CA ALA A 12 -12.91 4.02 2.62
C ALA A 12 -12.54 4.48 1.21
N ASP A 13 -13.53 4.82 0.40
CA ASP A 13 -13.33 5.18 -1.01
C ASP A 13 -12.76 6.60 -1.21
N ALA A 14 -12.67 7.39 -0.13
CA ALA A 14 -12.04 8.70 -0.17
C ALA A 14 -10.50 8.62 -0.19
N GLY A 15 -9.90 7.46 0.09
CA GLY A 15 -8.46 7.30 0.16
C GLY A 15 -7.90 6.28 -0.81
N VAL A 16 -6.70 6.59 -1.32
CA VAL A 16 -5.87 5.68 -2.11
C VAL A 16 -4.45 5.63 -1.55
N LEU A 17 -3.85 4.44 -1.53
CA LEU A 17 -2.42 4.29 -1.27
C LEU A 17 -1.70 4.25 -2.60
N VAL A 18 -0.81 5.21 -2.81
CA VAL A 18 0.03 5.28 -4.01
C VAL A 18 1.33 4.54 -3.72
N THR A 19 1.70 3.61 -4.60
CA THR A 19 2.90 2.80 -4.45
C THR A 19 3.61 2.63 -5.79
N LYS A 20 4.93 2.48 -5.75
CA LYS A 20 5.77 2.32 -6.93
C LYS A 20 6.24 0.87 -7.05
N ILE A 21 6.25 0.33 -8.27
CA ILE A 21 6.86 -0.95 -8.56
C ILE A 21 8.38 -0.81 -8.46
N LEU A 22 8.98 -1.52 -7.53
CA LEU A 22 10.43 -1.60 -7.38
C LEU A 22 11.02 -2.60 -8.37
N ARG A 23 10.41 -3.77 -8.45
CA ARG A 23 10.87 -4.87 -9.29
C ARG A 23 9.75 -5.87 -9.54
N TRP A 24 9.90 -6.68 -10.56
CA TRP A 24 9.10 -7.88 -10.73
C TRP A 24 10.03 -9.11 -10.87
N LYS A 25 9.52 -10.26 -10.47
CA LYS A 25 10.24 -11.53 -10.65
C LYS A 25 9.26 -12.65 -10.95
N SER A 26 9.77 -13.70 -11.59
CA SER A 26 9.07 -14.95 -11.82
C SER A 26 9.83 -16.11 -11.19
N ASN A 27 9.12 -17.00 -10.52
CA ASN A 27 9.65 -18.22 -9.96
C ASN A 27 8.75 -19.38 -10.44
N GLY A 28 9.16 -20.03 -11.50
CA GLY A 28 8.36 -21.06 -12.15
C GLY A 28 7.01 -20.52 -12.60
N ARG A 29 5.93 -20.99 -11.98
CA ARG A 29 4.55 -20.62 -12.33
C ARG A 29 4.06 -19.35 -11.63
N LYS A 30 4.79 -18.83 -10.63
CA LYS A 30 4.39 -17.63 -9.86
C LYS A 30 5.12 -16.40 -10.39
N HIS A 31 4.37 -15.30 -10.44
CA HIS A 31 4.89 -13.99 -10.83
C HIS A 31 4.60 -12.99 -9.72
N PHE A 32 5.61 -12.21 -9.34
CA PHE A 32 5.53 -11.24 -8.25
C PHE A 32 5.83 -9.84 -8.77
N ILE A 33 5.01 -8.88 -8.34
CA ILE A 33 5.29 -7.45 -8.42
C ILE A 33 5.65 -6.99 -7.02
N ILE A 34 6.87 -6.52 -6.82
CA ILE A 34 7.37 -6.00 -5.54
C ILE A 34 7.20 -4.50 -5.57
N VAL A 35 6.47 -3.95 -4.60
CA VAL A 35 6.21 -2.52 -4.48
C VAL A 35 6.96 -1.91 -3.29
N ASP A 36 7.05 -0.56 -3.22
CA ASP A 36 7.72 0.15 -2.12
C ASP A 36 6.85 0.31 -0.87
N SER A 37 5.54 0.19 -0.98
CA SER A 37 4.65 0.08 0.19
C SER A 37 4.70 -1.31 0.78
N ALA A 38 4.37 -1.43 2.07
CA ALA A 38 4.36 -2.70 2.78
C ALA A 38 3.16 -2.83 3.71
N MET A 39 2.99 -4.00 4.33
CA MET A 39 1.89 -4.24 5.25
C MET A 39 1.86 -3.26 6.44
N ASN A 40 2.99 -2.68 6.82
CA ASN A 40 3.04 -1.63 7.84
C ASN A 40 2.33 -0.35 7.40
N ASP A 41 2.26 -0.03 6.10
CA ASP A 41 1.56 1.13 5.56
C ASP A 41 0.06 0.87 5.44
N PHE A 42 -0.32 -0.38 5.10
CA PHE A 42 -1.72 -0.79 4.95
C PHE A 42 -1.90 -2.29 5.23
N ILE A 43 -2.29 -2.62 6.45
CA ILE A 43 -2.26 -3.98 6.97
C ILE A 43 -3.46 -4.85 6.57
N ARG A 44 -4.59 -4.25 6.14
CA ARG A 44 -5.85 -4.98 5.93
C ARG A 44 -5.76 -6.20 4.99
N PRO A 45 -5.05 -6.14 3.84
CA PRO A 45 -4.88 -7.33 3.00
C PRO A 45 -4.17 -8.46 3.73
N ALA A 46 -3.16 -8.15 4.56
CA ALA A 46 -2.34 -9.14 5.25
C ALA A 46 -3.11 -9.88 6.36
N ILE A 47 -3.93 -9.18 7.17
CA ILE A 47 -4.58 -9.77 8.35
C ILE A 47 -6.02 -10.23 8.10
N TYR A 48 -6.70 -9.68 7.08
CA TYR A 48 -8.12 -9.99 6.79
C TYR A 48 -8.33 -10.62 5.41
N ASP A 49 -7.26 -10.86 4.65
CA ASP A 49 -7.34 -11.21 3.22
C ASP A 49 -8.28 -10.25 2.44
N ALA A 50 -8.29 -8.97 2.88
CA ALA A 50 -9.23 -7.98 2.39
C ALA A 50 -8.93 -7.63 0.93
N TYR A 51 -9.95 -7.75 0.09
CA TYR A 51 -9.84 -7.33 -1.30
C TYR A 51 -9.77 -5.81 -1.41
N HIS A 52 -8.74 -5.32 -2.08
CA HIS A 52 -8.61 -3.94 -2.54
C HIS A 52 -8.33 -3.92 -4.03
N LYS A 53 -9.01 -3.04 -4.76
CA LYS A 53 -8.74 -2.83 -6.18
C LYS A 53 -7.38 -2.16 -6.32
N ILE A 54 -6.54 -2.68 -7.21
CA ILE A 54 -5.22 -2.11 -7.51
C ILE A 54 -5.18 -1.77 -8.98
N ILE A 55 -4.86 -0.51 -9.31
CA ILE A 55 -4.86 0.01 -10.66
C ILE A 55 -3.55 0.72 -10.98
N PRO A 56 -3.04 0.65 -12.22
CA PRO A 56 -1.94 1.50 -12.66
C PRO A 56 -2.41 2.95 -12.82
N LEU A 57 -1.62 3.93 -12.34
CA LEU A 57 -1.96 5.36 -12.49
C LEU A 57 -1.61 5.92 -13.88
N LYS A 58 -0.64 5.34 -14.57
CA LYS A 58 -0.43 5.68 -15.98
C LYS A 58 -1.42 4.91 -16.85
N LYS A 59 -2.14 5.60 -17.71
CA LYS A 59 -2.79 4.99 -18.88
C LYS A 59 -1.66 4.47 -19.78
N THR A 60 -1.19 3.26 -19.57
CA THR A 60 -0.45 2.56 -20.59
C THR A 60 -1.36 2.51 -21.81
N LYS A 61 -0.95 3.11 -22.94
CA LYS A 61 -1.61 2.85 -24.22
C LYS A 61 -1.79 1.35 -24.25
N ILE A 62 -3.04 0.90 -24.41
CA ILE A 62 -3.37 -0.53 -24.46
C ILE A 62 -2.63 -1.07 -25.68
N GLN A 63 -1.34 -1.33 -25.51
CA GLN A 63 -0.65 -2.15 -26.47
C GLN A 63 -1.34 -3.50 -26.36
N LYS A 64 -1.70 -4.07 -27.51
CA LYS A 64 -2.28 -5.40 -27.65
C LYS A 64 -1.24 -6.45 -27.19
N SER A 65 -0.85 -6.38 -25.90
CA SER A 65 0.01 -7.37 -25.29
C SER A 65 -0.76 -8.68 -25.23
N LYS A 66 -0.24 -9.68 -25.93
CA LYS A 66 -0.88 -10.99 -26.14
C LYS A 66 -1.00 -11.84 -24.87
N SER A 67 -0.43 -11.46 -23.73
CA SER A 67 -0.47 -12.28 -22.52
C SER A 67 -0.70 -11.45 -21.24
N ALA A 68 -1.94 -11.46 -20.76
CA ALA A 68 -2.23 -11.07 -19.38
C ALA A 68 -1.74 -12.19 -18.44
N LYS A 69 -0.85 -11.87 -17.51
CA LYS A 69 -0.37 -12.81 -16.48
C LYS A 69 -1.03 -12.51 -15.14
N LYS A 70 -1.11 -13.56 -14.31
CA LYS A 70 -1.51 -13.41 -12.91
C LYS A 70 -0.29 -13.07 -12.07
N TRP A 71 -0.41 -12.05 -11.23
CA TRP A 71 0.64 -11.52 -10.39
C TRP A 71 0.21 -11.49 -8.93
N ASP A 72 1.13 -11.81 -8.05
CA ASP A 72 1.02 -11.48 -6.63
C ASP A 72 1.71 -10.13 -6.40
N ILE A 73 1.02 -9.21 -5.71
CA ILE A 73 1.56 -7.87 -5.40
C ILE A 73 1.98 -7.91 -3.94
N VAL A 74 3.28 -7.75 -3.71
CA VAL A 74 3.92 -7.94 -2.41
C VAL A 74 4.75 -6.72 -2.03
N GLY A 75 4.87 -6.47 -0.73
CA GLY A 75 5.76 -5.45 -0.20
C GLY A 75 7.21 -5.94 -0.10
N PRO A 76 8.10 -5.09 0.40
CA PRO A 76 9.53 -5.37 0.53
C PRO A 76 9.94 -5.94 1.90
N ILE A 77 9.00 -6.13 2.83
CA ILE A 77 9.30 -6.64 4.17
C ILE A 77 9.60 -8.14 4.11
N CYS A 78 10.56 -8.59 4.93
CA CYS A 78 10.91 -10.00 5.10
C CYS A 78 9.86 -10.71 5.97
N GLU A 79 8.62 -10.74 5.48
CA GLU A 79 7.44 -11.30 6.13
C GLU A 79 6.53 -11.94 5.08
N SER A 80 6.14 -13.19 5.28
CA SER A 80 5.32 -13.94 4.32
C SER A 80 3.94 -13.35 4.08
N SER A 81 3.42 -12.62 5.06
CA SER A 81 2.11 -11.95 4.98
C SER A 81 2.18 -10.58 4.31
N ASP A 82 3.36 -10.05 3.97
CA ASP A 82 3.50 -8.76 3.29
C ASP A 82 3.00 -8.82 1.85
N THR A 83 1.71 -9.03 1.71
CA THR A 83 1.01 -9.24 0.43
C THR A 83 -0.21 -8.34 0.36
N PHE A 84 -0.29 -7.53 -0.69
CA PHE A 84 -1.44 -6.67 -0.97
C PHE A 84 -2.52 -7.39 -1.78
N ALA A 85 -2.12 -8.31 -2.66
CA ALA A 85 -3.06 -9.04 -3.49
C ALA A 85 -2.41 -10.29 -4.10
N ARG A 86 -3.22 -11.31 -4.34
CA ARG A 86 -2.81 -12.53 -5.03
C ARG A 86 -3.55 -12.68 -6.35
N ASN A 87 -2.86 -13.29 -7.34
CA ASN A 87 -3.43 -13.68 -8.63
C ASN A 87 -4.11 -12.53 -9.40
N ARG A 88 -3.61 -11.29 -9.30
CA ARG A 88 -4.15 -10.14 -10.03
C ARG A 88 -3.67 -10.14 -11.47
N ILE A 89 -4.58 -9.83 -12.36
CA ILE A 89 -4.26 -9.74 -13.79
C ILE A 89 -3.66 -8.35 -14.06
N PHE A 90 -2.36 -8.34 -14.38
CA PHE A 90 -1.67 -7.16 -14.88
C PHE A 90 -1.06 -7.43 -16.25
N ARG A 91 -1.11 -6.40 -17.08
CA ARG A 91 -0.48 -6.42 -18.41
C ARG A 91 0.82 -5.66 -18.35
N ASP A 92 1.93 -6.35 -18.57
CA ASP A 92 3.26 -5.79 -18.77
C ASP A 92 3.68 -4.75 -17.68
N PRO A 93 3.69 -5.13 -16.37
CA PRO A 93 4.14 -4.23 -15.32
C PRO A 93 5.62 -3.92 -15.49
N LYS A 94 6.01 -2.64 -15.31
CA LYS A 94 7.38 -2.18 -15.44
C LYS A 94 7.88 -1.62 -14.11
N GLU A 95 9.19 -1.72 -13.90
CA GLU A 95 9.85 -1.03 -12.80
C GLU A 95 9.58 0.49 -12.91
N ASN A 96 9.36 1.12 -11.78
CA ASN A 96 8.96 2.51 -11.62
C ASN A 96 7.53 2.86 -12.08
N ASP A 97 6.72 1.90 -12.53
CA ASP A 97 5.29 2.16 -12.69
C ASP A 97 4.64 2.45 -11.32
N ILE A 98 3.67 3.35 -11.34
CA ILE A 98 2.95 3.75 -10.15
C ILE A 98 1.59 3.05 -10.13
N LEU A 99 1.27 2.44 -9.00
CA LEU A 99 0.00 1.80 -8.72
C LEU A 99 -0.77 2.58 -7.66
N ALA A 100 -2.10 2.49 -7.71
CA ALA A 100 -2.98 2.95 -6.65
C ALA A 100 -3.75 1.75 -6.08
N ILE A 101 -3.66 1.57 -4.76
CA ILE A 101 -4.48 0.64 -3.99
C ILE A 101 -5.68 1.45 -3.51
N CYS A 102 -6.89 1.07 -3.94
CA CYS A 102 -8.11 1.82 -3.71
C CYS A 102 -8.75 1.47 -2.36
N SER A 103 -9.67 2.33 -1.91
CA SER A 103 -10.51 2.14 -0.70
C SER A 103 -9.69 2.00 0.58
N VAL A 104 -8.65 2.82 0.75
CA VAL A 104 -7.77 2.82 1.92
C VAL A 104 -8.06 3.96 2.91
N GLY A 105 -9.08 4.79 2.66
CA GLY A 105 -9.40 5.94 3.52
C GLY A 105 -9.90 5.56 4.91
N ALA A 106 -10.40 4.33 5.10
CA ALA A 106 -10.74 3.80 6.40
C ALA A 106 -9.77 2.67 6.78
N TYR A 107 -9.32 2.69 8.04
CA TYR A 107 -8.41 1.68 8.59
C TYR A 107 -7.09 1.54 7.80
N GLY A 108 -6.69 2.59 7.09
CA GLY A 108 -5.38 2.72 6.48
C GLY A 108 -4.38 3.21 7.50
N PHE A 109 -4.19 4.52 7.61
CA PHE A 109 -3.21 5.11 8.51
C PHE A 109 -3.38 4.69 9.98
N VAL A 110 -4.60 4.64 10.49
CA VAL A 110 -4.86 4.32 11.93
C VAL A 110 -4.44 2.90 12.32
N MET A 111 -4.30 1.99 11.37
CA MET A 111 -3.77 0.63 11.58
C MET A 111 -2.34 0.48 11.07
N SER A 112 -1.73 1.53 10.56
CA SER A 112 -0.33 1.50 10.15
C SER A 112 0.60 1.40 11.35
N SER A 113 1.82 0.91 11.14
CA SER A 113 2.79 0.68 12.20
C SER A 113 4.21 1.00 11.74
N ASN A 114 5.14 0.95 12.68
CA ASN A 114 6.57 1.03 12.40
C ASN A 114 7.22 -0.37 12.29
N TYR A 115 6.45 -1.38 11.93
CA TYR A 115 7.00 -2.73 11.75
C TYR A 115 8.23 -2.71 10.83
N ASN A 116 9.26 -3.44 11.18
CA ASN A 116 10.60 -3.44 10.57
C ASN A 116 11.25 -2.04 10.52
N SER A 117 10.98 -1.20 11.53
CA SER A 117 11.50 0.18 11.62
C SER A 117 11.16 1.06 10.42
N ARG A 118 10.09 0.74 9.71
CA ARG A 118 9.61 1.56 8.59
C ARG A 118 8.87 2.78 9.10
N GLN A 119 9.13 3.90 8.47
CA GLN A 119 8.50 5.18 8.79
C GLN A 119 7.08 5.24 8.24
N HIS A 120 6.16 5.87 8.99
CA HIS A 120 4.84 6.22 8.46
C HIS A 120 4.96 7.12 7.23
N ILE A 121 4.17 6.80 6.21
CA ILE A 121 4.09 7.56 4.96
C ILE A 121 3.37 8.90 5.16
N PRO A 122 3.59 9.90 4.30
CA PRO A 122 2.86 11.16 4.34
C PRO A 122 1.43 11.00 3.81
N GLU A 123 0.54 11.91 4.22
CA GLU A 123 -0.81 11.99 3.67
C GLU A 123 -1.02 13.34 2.97
N ILE A 124 -1.64 13.28 1.79
CA ILE A 124 -1.96 14.44 0.95
C ILE A 124 -3.46 14.48 0.75
N LEU A 125 -4.08 15.60 1.09
CA LEU A 125 -5.48 15.88 0.79
C LEU A 125 -5.58 16.49 -0.60
N ILE A 126 -6.51 15.99 -1.41
CA ILE A 126 -6.82 16.51 -2.74
C ILE A 126 -8.29 16.94 -2.78
N SER A 127 -8.54 18.17 -3.25
CA SER A 127 -9.88 18.69 -3.48
C SER A 127 -9.92 19.42 -4.82
N GLY A 128 -10.52 18.79 -5.83
CA GLY A 128 -10.49 19.25 -7.21
C GLY A 128 -9.06 19.40 -7.75
N LYS A 129 -8.62 20.63 -8.03
CA LYS A 129 -7.26 20.92 -8.49
C LYS A 129 -6.28 21.31 -7.38
N LYS A 130 -6.76 21.42 -6.13
CA LYS A 130 -5.95 21.80 -4.98
C LYS A 130 -5.44 20.56 -4.27
N TYR A 131 -4.25 20.65 -3.70
CA TYR A 131 -3.70 19.61 -2.83
C TYR A 131 -2.95 20.24 -1.67
N ALA A 132 -2.90 19.51 -0.55
CA ALA A 132 -2.20 19.94 0.65
C ALA A 132 -1.60 18.73 1.38
N LEU A 133 -0.40 18.92 1.93
CA LEU A 133 0.20 17.96 2.83
C LEU A 133 -0.50 18.09 4.20
N ILE A 134 -1.29 17.07 4.57
CA ILE A 134 -2.02 17.04 5.85
C ILE A 134 -1.29 16.21 6.92
N ARG A 135 -0.36 15.35 6.51
CA ARG A 135 0.53 14.61 7.42
C ARG A 135 1.92 14.49 6.81
N LYS A 136 2.93 14.94 7.55
CA LYS A 136 4.33 14.81 7.14
C LYS A 136 4.78 13.34 7.25
N ARG A 137 5.75 12.93 6.41
CA ARG A 137 6.45 11.67 6.60
C ARG A 137 7.10 11.64 7.98
N GLN A 138 6.97 10.51 8.68
CA GLN A 138 7.68 10.30 9.94
C GLN A 138 9.20 10.32 9.68
N LYS A 139 9.95 10.91 10.58
CA LYS A 139 11.42 10.87 10.54
C LYS A 139 11.94 9.70 11.38
N ILE A 140 13.15 9.23 11.08
CA ILE A 140 13.78 8.12 11.81
C ILE A 140 13.94 8.48 13.29
N GLU A 141 14.30 9.73 13.60
CA GLU A 141 14.46 10.20 14.98
C GLU A 141 13.18 10.05 15.81
N HIS A 142 12.02 10.04 15.14
CA HIS A 142 10.73 9.82 15.84
C HIS A 142 10.54 8.36 16.30
N LEU A 143 11.25 7.41 15.69
CA LEU A 143 11.16 6.00 16.08
C LEU A 143 11.83 5.76 17.43
N ILE A 144 12.91 6.48 17.69
CA ILE A 144 13.75 6.30 18.89
C ILE A 144 13.55 7.40 19.94
N LYS A 145 12.67 8.37 19.69
CA LYS A 145 12.49 9.55 20.55
C LYS A 145 12.10 9.22 22.01
N THR A 146 11.40 8.10 22.19
CA THR A 146 10.95 7.65 23.51
C THR A 146 11.90 6.66 24.18
N ASP A 147 12.98 6.27 23.49
CA ASP A 147 13.97 5.35 24.04
C ASP A 147 14.84 6.10 25.05
N ILE A 148 15.08 5.47 26.17
CA ILE A 148 15.87 6.04 27.27
C ILE A 148 17.08 5.15 27.53
N LEU A 149 18.25 5.73 27.43
CA LEU A 149 19.48 5.04 27.80
C LEU A 149 19.56 4.94 29.34
N PRO A 150 19.69 3.75 29.91
CA PRO A 150 19.80 3.59 31.36
C PRO A 150 21.11 4.23 31.85
N ARG A 151 21.02 4.84 33.07
CA ARG A 151 22.19 5.58 33.66
C ARG A 151 23.40 4.72 33.98
N TRP A 152 23.26 3.39 33.97
CA TRP A 152 24.34 2.44 34.25
C TRP A 152 25.03 1.92 32.96
N LEU A 153 24.62 2.36 31.78
CA LEU A 153 25.32 2.21 30.52
C LEU A 153 26.18 3.43 30.21
#